data_6aee9c21eab1cfa3ea6dca2d7f9fa843
#
_entry.id   6aee9c21eab1cfa3ea6dca2d7f9fa843
#
_cell.length_a   1.000
_cell.length_b   1.000
_cell.length_c   1.000
_cell.angle_alpha   90.00
_cell.angle_beta   90.00
_cell.angle_gamma   90.00
#
_symmetry.space_group_name_H-M   'P 1'
#
loop_
_entity.id
_entity.type
_entity.pdbx_description
1 polymer ?
#
loop_
_entity_poly.entity_id
_entity_poly.type
_entity_poly.pdbx_seq_one_letter_code
_entity_poly.pdbx_strand_id
1 'polypeptide(L)'
;MSDHLVANQNATGSNSRPWKPLGKTQSYSNEELNNAPQFNPETLYASDTLIRFNGENYISQSKVQKVSPSDSNPWRVFVDWTGTKERVGTPKKAWPKHVYAPYVDFTLNTIPDLAALAKNHNVNHFTLAFVVSKDANTCLPTWGTAYGMQNYAQYSKIKALREAGGDVMLSIGGANNAPLAASCKNVDDLMQHYYDIVDNLNLRVLDFDIEGTWVADQASIERRNLAVKKVQDKWKSEGKDIAIWYTLPILPTGLTPEGMNVLSDAKAKGVELAGVNVMTMDYGNAICQSANTEGQNIHGKCATSAIANLHAQLKGLYGNKSDAEIDAMMGTTPMVGVNDVQGEVFYLSDARLVMQDAQKRNLGMVGIWSIARDLPGGTNLSPEFHGLTKEQAPKYAFSEIFAPFTKQ
;
A
#
# COMPACT_ATOMS: atom_id res chain seq x y z
N MET A 1 -4.62 19.80 -31.25
CA MET A 1 -3.62 18.78 -31.49
C MET A 1 -3.76 17.74 -30.40
N SER A 2 -4.11 16.56 -30.64
CA SER A 2 -4.37 15.81 -31.83
C SER A 2 -5.10 14.52 -31.46
N ASP A 3 -6.12 14.25 -32.20
CA ASP A 3 -6.96 13.07 -32.10
C ASP A 3 -6.32 11.79 -32.68
N HIS A 4 -5.00 11.67 -32.63
CA HIS A 4 -4.28 10.64 -33.38
C HIS A 4 -3.78 9.43 -32.59
N LEU A 5 -4.13 9.26 -31.31
CA LEU A 5 -3.69 8.11 -30.53
C LEU A 5 -4.71 6.98 -30.37
N VAL A 6 -5.84 7.09 -31.06
CA VAL A 6 -6.89 6.06 -31.00
C VAL A 6 -6.74 4.99 -32.10
N ALA A 7 -5.80 5.14 -32.99
CA ALA A 7 -5.79 4.41 -34.25
C ALA A 7 -5.07 3.07 -34.26
N ASN A 8 -4.74 2.46 -33.13
CA ASN A 8 -4.11 1.13 -33.19
C ASN A 8 -4.70 0.15 -32.20
N GLN A 9 -5.96 -0.10 -32.40
CA GLN A 9 -6.65 -1.14 -31.65
C GLN A 9 -7.27 -2.15 -32.61
N ASN A 10 -6.45 -2.91 -33.26
CA ASN A 10 -6.85 -4.19 -33.82
C ASN A 10 -6.86 -5.25 -32.73
N ALA A 11 -7.72 -5.08 -31.76
CA ALA A 11 -8.05 -6.17 -30.89
C ALA A 11 -9.11 -7.00 -31.61
N THR A 12 -8.69 -8.06 -32.22
CA THR A 12 -9.54 -9.16 -32.65
C THR A 12 -10.06 -9.86 -31.39
N GLY A 13 -11.13 -9.39 -30.87
CA GLY A 13 -11.82 -9.96 -29.72
C GLY A 13 -13.00 -9.10 -29.37
N SER A 14 -14.19 -9.66 -29.43
CA SER A 14 -15.41 -9.05 -28.97
C SER A 14 -15.26 -8.50 -27.59
N ASN A 15 -15.49 -7.20 -27.37
CA ASN A 15 -15.51 -6.42 -26.16
C ASN A 15 -14.29 -5.54 -25.85
N SER A 16 -13.39 -5.26 -26.79
CA SER A 16 -12.41 -4.19 -26.59
C SER A 16 -13.07 -2.84 -26.78
N ARG A 17 -13.13 -2.07 -25.72
CA ARG A 17 -13.56 -0.67 -25.79
C ARG A 17 -12.45 0.19 -26.29
N PRO A 18 -12.76 1.28 -26.99
CA PRO A 18 -11.76 2.27 -27.33
C PRO A 18 -11.15 2.81 -26.04
N TRP A 19 -9.84 2.68 -25.89
CA TRP A 19 -9.09 3.28 -24.80
C TRP A 19 -9.27 4.78 -24.84
N LYS A 20 -9.77 5.35 -23.77
CA LYS A 20 -9.64 6.79 -23.58
C LYS A 20 -8.21 7.11 -23.22
N PRO A 21 -7.63 8.19 -23.75
CA PRO A 21 -6.40 8.70 -23.22
C PRO A 21 -6.58 8.97 -21.73
N LEU A 22 -5.82 8.28 -20.90
CA LEU A 22 -5.68 8.58 -19.49
C LEU A 22 -4.89 9.88 -19.42
N GLY A 23 -5.50 11.03 -19.57
CA GLY A 23 -4.65 12.20 -19.76
C GLY A 23 -5.24 13.53 -19.38
N LYS A 24 -6.48 13.59 -18.99
CA LYS A 24 -7.01 14.76 -18.27
C LYS A 24 -7.80 14.26 -17.10
N THR A 25 -7.30 14.50 -15.90
CA THR A 25 -8.12 14.49 -14.70
C THR A 25 -9.25 15.48 -14.98
N GLN A 26 -10.46 14.99 -15.22
CA GLN A 26 -11.62 15.84 -15.30
C GLN A 26 -11.79 16.43 -13.91
N SER A 27 -11.60 17.73 -13.76
CA SER A 27 -11.88 18.44 -12.53
C SER A 27 -13.28 19.03 -12.60
N TYR A 28 -14.05 18.79 -11.56
CA TYR A 28 -15.35 19.43 -11.35
C TYR A 28 -15.28 20.30 -10.11
N SER A 29 -15.96 21.44 -10.12
CA SER A 29 -16.11 22.25 -8.92
C SER A 29 -16.98 21.52 -7.88
N ASN A 30 -16.83 21.88 -6.59
CA ASN A 30 -17.69 21.33 -5.54
C ASN A 30 -19.18 21.58 -5.84
N GLU A 31 -19.52 22.67 -6.49
CA GLU A 31 -20.86 22.99 -6.91
C GLU A 31 -21.36 22.00 -7.96
N GLU A 32 -20.56 21.69 -8.98
CA GLU A 32 -20.91 20.71 -10.02
C GLU A 32 -21.07 19.29 -9.43
N LEU A 33 -20.19 18.89 -8.53
CA LEU A 33 -20.26 17.58 -7.85
C LEU A 33 -21.51 17.46 -6.96
N ASN A 34 -21.86 18.53 -6.23
CA ASN A 34 -23.03 18.54 -5.36
C ASN A 34 -24.35 18.63 -6.15
N ASN A 35 -24.33 19.26 -7.30
CA ASN A 35 -25.47 19.47 -8.18
C ASN A 35 -25.51 18.47 -9.35
N ALA A 36 -24.66 17.45 -9.36
CA ALA A 36 -24.67 16.44 -10.40
C ALA A 36 -26.09 15.85 -10.57
N PRO A 37 -26.59 15.73 -11.81
CA PRO A 37 -27.94 15.24 -12.07
C PRO A 37 -28.12 13.83 -11.51
N GLN A 38 -29.27 13.55 -10.94
CA GLN A 38 -29.60 12.19 -10.50
C GLN A 38 -29.70 11.27 -11.73
N PHE A 39 -29.26 10.03 -11.56
CA PHE A 39 -29.39 9.01 -12.58
C PHE A 39 -30.86 8.81 -13.00
N ASN A 40 -31.09 8.79 -14.29
CA ASN A 40 -32.39 8.46 -14.88
C ASN A 40 -32.20 7.35 -15.94
N PRO A 41 -32.79 6.16 -15.77
CA PRO A 41 -32.60 5.03 -16.69
C PRO A 41 -33.05 5.32 -18.12
N GLU A 42 -33.99 6.26 -18.32
CA GLU A 42 -34.48 6.62 -19.63
C GLU A 42 -33.59 7.63 -20.39
N THR A 43 -32.62 8.23 -19.68
CA THR A 43 -31.70 9.19 -20.30
C THR A 43 -30.56 8.47 -21.02
N LEU A 44 -30.27 8.90 -22.25
CA LEU A 44 -29.07 8.50 -22.96
C LEU A 44 -27.91 9.42 -22.57
N TYR A 45 -26.96 8.89 -21.80
CA TYR A 45 -25.79 9.60 -21.36
C TYR A 45 -24.66 9.50 -22.40
N ALA A 46 -24.06 10.61 -22.72
CA ALA A 46 -22.83 10.64 -23.51
C ALA A 46 -21.64 10.14 -22.67
N SER A 47 -20.54 9.78 -23.30
CA SER A 47 -19.29 9.53 -22.60
C SER A 47 -18.88 10.78 -21.79
N ASP A 48 -18.29 10.59 -20.62
CA ASP A 48 -17.82 11.66 -19.71
C ASP A 48 -18.94 12.47 -19.06
N THR A 49 -20.13 11.92 -18.97
CA THR A 49 -21.24 12.58 -18.27
C THR A 49 -21.18 12.26 -16.78
N LEU A 50 -21.08 13.30 -15.96
CA LEU A 50 -21.17 13.21 -14.49
C LEU A 50 -22.64 13.08 -14.07
N ILE A 51 -22.92 12.10 -13.20
CA ILE A 51 -24.25 11.91 -12.60
C ILE A 51 -24.10 11.51 -11.13
N ARG A 52 -25.21 11.62 -10.38
CA ARG A 52 -25.31 11.14 -8.99
C ARG A 52 -26.25 9.95 -8.89
N PHE A 53 -25.83 8.93 -8.15
CA PHE A 53 -26.63 7.73 -7.91
C PHE A 53 -26.30 7.17 -6.52
N ASN A 54 -27.30 6.90 -5.71
CA ASN A 54 -27.16 6.40 -4.34
C ASN A 54 -26.15 7.21 -3.48
N GLY A 55 -26.13 8.53 -3.66
CA GLY A 55 -25.26 9.43 -2.90
C GLY A 55 -23.83 9.59 -3.43
N GLU A 56 -23.42 8.79 -4.40
CA GLU A 56 -22.09 8.85 -5.02
C GLU A 56 -22.15 9.47 -6.43
N ASN A 57 -21.04 10.05 -6.86
CA ASN A 57 -20.87 10.58 -8.19
C ASN A 57 -20.26 9.52 -9.11
N TYR A 58 -20.81 9.40 -10.31
CA TYR A 58 -20.35 8.47 -11.34
C TYR A 58 -20.08 9.23 -12.63
N ILE A 59 -19.14 8.71 -13.40
CA ILE A 59 -18.87 9.21 -14.74
C ILE A 59 -19.06 8.09 -15.75
N SER A 60 -19.76 8.39 -16.85
CA SER A 60 -19.92 7.43 -17.93
C SER A 60 -18.64 7.29 -18.75
N GLN A 61 -18.18 6.06 -18.93
CA GLN A 61 -16.97 5.76 -19.71
C GLN A 61 -17.27 5.64 -21.21
N SER A 62 -18.53 5.45 -21.54
CA SER A 62 -19.02 5.36 -22.93
C SER A 62 -20.47 5.84 -22.98
N LYS A 63 -21.01 5.94 -24.18
CA LYS A 63 -22.44 6.23 -24.36
C LYS A 63 -23.28 5.12 -23.72
N VAL A 64 -24.21 5.46 -22.83
CA VAL A 64 -24.96 4.50 -22.01
C VAL A 64 -26.39 4.93 -21.76
N GLN A 65 -27.31 3.96 -21.79
CA GLN A 65 -28.72 4.11 -21.44
C GLN A 65 -29.23 2.81 -20.79
N LYS A 66 -30.17 2.92 -19.85
CA LYS A 66 -30.81 1.78 -19.15
C LYS A 66 -29.85 0.85 -18.37
N VAL A 67 -28.64 1.29 -18.11
CA VAL A 67 -27.67 0.59 -17.26
C VAL A 67 -27.47 1.42 -16.01
N SER A 68 -27.86 0.88 -14.86
CA SER A 68 -27.67 1.56 -13.59
C SER A 68 -26.20 1.78 -13.30
N PRO A 69 -25.83 2.92 -12.74
CA PRO A 69 -24.48 3.15 -12.27
C PRO A 69 -24.04 2.08 -11.29
N SER A 70 -22.86 1.58 -11.52
CA SER A 70 -22.14 0.65 -10.68
C SER A 70 -20.66 0.95 -10.84
N ASP A 71 -19.84 0.46 -9.94
CA ASP A 71 -18.39 0.49 -10.04
C ASP A 71 -17.83 -0.41 -11.15
N SER A 72 -18.69 -0.90 -12.00
CA SER A 72 -18.34 -1.61 -13.23
C SER A 72 -18.96 -0.90 -14.43
N ASN A 73 -18.21 -0.93 -15.49
CA ASN A 73 -18.53 -0.46 -16.79
C ASN A 73 -20.02 -0.64 -17.22
N PRO A 74 -20.64 0.35 -17.84
CA PRO A 74 -20.01 1.55 -18.43
C PRO A 74 -19.88 2.76 -17.49
N TRP A 75 -20.07 2.56 -16.23
CA TRP A 75 -19.92 3.59 -15.20
C TRP A 75 -18.65 3.37 -14.38
N ARG A 76 -18.10 4.42 -13.81
CA ARG A 76 -17.02 4.42 -12.83
C ARG A 76 -17.32 5.44 -11.76
N VAL A 77 -17.05 5.06 -10.51
CA VAL A 77 -17.11 6.03 -9.39
C VAL A 77 -16.09 7.12 -9.64
N PHE A 78 -16.51 8.36 -9.52
CA PHE A 78 -15.64 9.51 -9.69
C PHE A 78 -14.99 9.89 -8.37
N VAL A 79 -13.69 9.99 -8.35
CA VAL A 79 -12.91 10.55 -7.24
C VAL A 79 -12.38 11.90 -7.67
N ASP A 80 -12.69 12.93 -6.90
CA ASP A 80 -12.16 14.27 -7.14
C ASP A 80 -10.75 14.39 -6.56
N TRP A 81 -9.79 14.62 -7.42
CA TRP A 81 -8.39 14.80 -7.03
C TRP A 81 -7.93 16.26 -7.13
N THR A 82 -8.85 17.20 -7.35
CA THR A 82 -8.52 18.61 -7.54
C THR A 82 -7.70 19.17 -6.38
N GLY A 83 -6.54 19.76 -6.70
CA GLY A 83 -5.65 20.37 -5.71
C GLY A 83 -4.87 19.39 -4.83
N THR A 84 -5.00 18.08 -5.03
CA THR A 84 -4.31 17.08 -4.20
C THR A 84 -2.79 17.15 -4.36
N LYS A 85 -2.29 17.29 -5.60
CA LYS A 85 -0.83 17.38 -5.89
C LYS A 85 -0.15 18.54 -5.15
N GLU A 86 -0.79 19.69 -5.11
CA GLU A 86 -0.29 20.87 -4.41
C GLU A 86 -0.29 20.68 -2.89
N ARG A 87 -1.24 19.91 -2.38
CA ARG A 87 -1.41 19.64 -0.94
C ARG A 87 -0.43 18.61 -0.42
N VAL A 88 -0.05 17.63 -1.24
CA VAL A 88 0.96 16.64 -0.89
C VAL A 88 2.38 17.06 -1.24
N GLY A 89 2.54 18.05 -2.12
CA GLY A 89 3.85 18.53 -2.61
C GLY A 89 4.56 17.50 -3.48
N THR A 90 5.82 17.78 -3.79
CA THR A 90 6.65 16.94 -4.67
C THR A 90 7.86 16.39 -3.92
N PRO A 91 8.17 15.10 -4.08
CA PRO A 91 9.38 14.51 -3.51
C PRO A 91 10.64 15.18 -4.05
N LYS A 92 11.56 15.54 -3.16
CA LYS A 92 12.81 16.26 -3.53
C LYS A 92 13.97 15.33 -3.85
N LYS A 93 13.95 14.10 -3.30
CA LYS A 93 15.04 13.14 -3.44
C LYS A 93 14.52 11.83 -4.04
N ALA A 94 15.38 11.06 -4.67
CA ALA A 94 15.05 9.70 -5.07
C ALA A 94 14.76 8.83 -3.85
N TRP A 95 13.90 7.80 -4.02
CA TRP A 95 13.68 6.80 -2.99
C TRP A 95 14.97 5.97 -2.78
N PRO A 96 15.43 5.77 -1.52
CA PRO A 96 16.66 5.02 -1.27
C PRO A 96 16.50 3.54 -1.63
N LYS A 97 17.61 2.88 -1.96
CA LYS A 97 17.63 1.43 -2.24
C LYS A 97 17.43 0.59 -0.99
N HIS A 98 17.87 1.10 0.15
CA HIS A 98 17.74 0.47 1.47
C HIS A 98 17.05 1.50 2.37
N VAL A 99 15.84 1.19 2.82
CA VAL A 99 14.99 2.18 3.48
C VAL A 99 14.37 1.63 4.76
N TYR A 100 14.41 2.44 5.83
CA TYR A 100 13.52 2.29 6.96
C TYR A 100 12.27 3.13 6.68
N ALA A 101 11.13 2.45 6.55
CA ALA A 101 9.84 3.07 6.23
C ALA A 101 8.73 2.53 7.16
N PRO A 102 8.64 3.00 8.42
CA PRO A 102 7.62 2.56 9.35
C PRO A 102 6.22 2.87 8.83
N TYR A 103 5.26 1.99 9.16
CA TYR A 103 3.86 2.19 8.85
C TYR A 103 3.27 3.31 9.70
N VAL A 104 2.46 4.13 9.08
CA VAL A 104 1.65 5.17 9.70
C VAL A 104 0.19 4.84 9.45
N ASP A 105 -0.56 4.50 10.49
CA ASP A 105 -2.02 4.46 10.37
C ASP A 105 -2.52 5.89 10.12
N PHE A 106 -2.81 6.16 8.86
CA PHE A 106 -3.16 7.51 8.38
C PHE A 106 -4.62 7.87 8.66
N THR A 107 -5.36 6.97 9.35
CA THR A 107 -6.75 7.19 9.78
C THR A 107 -6.87 7.61 11.24
N LEU A 108 -5.80 7.53 12.02
CA LEU A 108 -5.79 7.93 13.42
C LEU A 108 -6.07 9.43 13.59
N ASN A 109 -6.72 9.79 14.69
CA ASN A 109 -6.94 11.19 15.06
C ASN A 109 -5.62 11.91 15.38
N THR A 110 -4.66 11.19 15.94
CA THR A 110 -3.34 11.68 16.35
C THR A 110 -2.23 11.08 15.49
N ILE A 111 -2.19 11.46 14.23
CA ILE A 111 -1.06 11.09 13.36
C ILE A 111 0.19 11.86 13.81
N PRO A 112 1.34 11.19 14.05
CA PRO A 112 2.58 11.84 14.42
C PRO A 112 3.00 12.92 13.42
N ASP A 113 3.75 13.90 13.88
CA ASP A 113 4.39 14.90 13.01
C ASP A 113 5.57 14.26 12.27
N LEU A 114 5.33 13.89 11.01
CA LEU A 114 6.30 13.17 10.17
C LEU A 114 7.55 14.03 9.89
N ALA A 115 7.40 15.34 9.74
CA ALA A 115 8.52 16.25 9.52
C ALA A 115 9.39 16.39 10.78
N ALA A 116 8.76 16.41 11.97
CA ALA A 116 9.48 16.40 13.22
C ALA A 116 10.24 15.08 13.46
N LEU A 117 9.65 13.94 13.07
CA LEU A 117 10.32 12.64 13.11
C LEU A 117 11.54 12.58 12.17
N ALA A 118 11.41 13.12 10.98
CA ALA A 118 12.52 13.25 10.04
C ALA A 118 13.66 14.10 10.64
N LYS A 119 13.33 15.24 11.21
CA LYS A 119 14.32 16.17 11.79
C LYS A 119 14.98 15.64 13.06
N ASN A 120 14.21 15.02 13.96
CA ASN A 120 14.66 14.73 15.32
C ASN A 120 15.13 13.29 15.50
N HIS A 121 14.64 12.36 14.67
CA HIS A 121 14.91 10.91 14.79
C HIS A 121 15.44 10.28 13.48
N ASN A 122 15.71 11.10 12.44
CA ASN A 122 16.17 10.64 11.11
C ASN A 122 15.23 9.63 10.42
N VAL A 123 13.94 9.63 10.77
CA VAL A 123 12.92 8.81 10.10
C VAL A 123 12.37 9.61 8.94
N ASN A 124 12.96 9.39 7.75
CA ASN A 124 12.70 10.22 6.56
C ASN A 124 11.69 9.62 5.58
N HIS A 125 11.35 8.35 5.74
CA HIS A 125 10.43 7.65 4.84
C HIS A 125 9.37 6.95 5.66
N PHE A 126 8.13 6.90 5.13
CA PHE A 126 7.00 6.29 5.83
C PHE A 126 6.11 5.53 4.86
N THR A 127 5.44 4.49 5.35
CA THR A 127 4.40 3.75 4.65
C THR A 127 3.04 4.20 5.17
N LEU A 128 2.27 4.90 4.36
CA LEU A 128 0.94 5.36 4.74
C LEU A 128 -0.08 4.22 4.63
N ALA A 129 -0.72 3.86 5.71
CA ALA A 129 -1.66 2.75 5.85
C ALA A 129 -3.07 3.25 6.20
N PHE A 130 -4.12 2.76 5.68
CA PHE A 130 -4.26 1.91 4.49
C PHE A 130 -5.32 2.48 3.57
N VAL A 131 -5.12 2.36 2.27
CA VAL A 131 -6.19 2.59 1.32
C VAL A 131 -6.94 1.29 1.08
N VAL A 132 -8.25 1.33 1.29
CA VAL A 132 -9.18 0.23 1.10
C VAL A 132 -10.39 0.70 0.29
N SER A 133 -11.21 -0.24 -0.16
CA SER A 133 -12.51 0.12 -0.72
C SER A 133 -13.44 0.69 0.33
N LYS A 134 -14.34 1.56 -0.07
CA LYS A 134 -15.39 2.12 0.80
C LYS A 134 -16.19 1.03 1.51
N ASP A 135 -16.49 -0.03 0.81
CA ASP A 135 -17.11 -1.26 1.29
C ASP A 135 -16.80 -2.43 0.35
N ALA A 136 -17.28 -3.64 0.66
CA ALA A 136 -16.99 -4.85 -0.11
C ALA A 136 -17.55 -4.84 -1.54
N ASN A 137 -18.47 -3.95 -1.88
CA ASN A 137 -19.18 -3.91 -3.15
C ASN A 137 -18.91 -2.64 -3.96
N THR A 138 -18.26 -1.65 -3.37
CA THR A 138 -18.03 -0.35 -3.99
C THR A 138 -16.55 -0.16 -4.32
N CYS A 139 -16.24 -0.09 -5.60
CA CYS A 139 -14.88 0.17 -6.11
C CYS A 139 -14.51 1.65 -5.96
N LEU A 140 -14.42 2.13 -4.72
CA LEU A 140 -14.10 3.51 -4.37
C LEU A 140 -12.97 3.52 -3.34
N PRO A 141 -11.78 4.05 -3.66
CA PRO A 141 -10.68 4.12 -2.70
C PRO A 141 -10.99 5.10 -1.56
N THR A 142 -10.67 4.69 -0.35
CA THR A 142 -10.83 5.47 0.87
C THR A 142 -9.67 5.21 1.82
N TRP A 143 -9.40 6.15 2.73
CA TRP A 143 -8.54 5.92 3.87
C TRP A 143 -9.33 5.14 4.93
N GLY A 144 -9.07 3.85 5.05
CA GLY A 144 -9.62 2.95 6.08
C GLY A 144 -11.14 2.92 6.19
N THR A 145 -11.88 3.20 5.11
CA THR A 145 -13.34 3.43 5.05
C THR A 145 -13.82 4.70 5.76
N ALA A 146 -12.96 5.36 6.54
CA ALA A 146 -13.32 6.51 7.36
C ALA A 146 -13.31 7.84 6.59
N TYR A 147 -12.38 8.00 5.65
CA TYR A 147 -12.19 9.26 4.93
C TYR A 147 -12.05 9.04 3.43
N GLY A 148 -12.66 9.94 2.64
CA GLY A 148 -12.46 9.98 1.20
C GLY A 148 -11.03 10.40 0.81
N MET A 149 -10.62 10.02 -0.40
CA MET A 149 -9.29 10.39 -0.91
C MET A 149 -9.18 11.89 -1.20
N GLN A 150 -10.27 12.53 -1.56
CA GLN A 150 -10.29 13.96 -1.90
C GLN A 150 -10.15 14.84 -0.65
N ASN A 151 -9.37 15.92 -0.78
CA ASN A 151 -9.26 16.95 0.26
C ASN A 151 -8.91 16.44 1.67
N TYR A 152 -8.26 15.29 1.79
CA TYR A 152 -7.93 14.73 3.08
C TYR A 152 -6.99 15.68 3.86
N ALA A 153 -7.42 16.05 5.08
CA ALA A 153 -6.75 17.08 5.86
C ALA A 153 -5.28 16.75 6.18
N GLN A 154 -4.96 15.45 6.28
CA GLN A 154 -3.62 15.00 6.63
C GLN A 154 -2.59 15.12 5.48
N TYR A 155 -3.00 15.45 4.27
CA TYR A 155 -2.06 15.63 3.15
C TYR A 155 -1.02 16.72 3.39
N SER A 156 -1.33 17.71 4.23
CA SER A 156 -0.35 18.72 4.66
C SER A 156 0.86 18.12 5.39
N LYS A 157 0.72 16.98 6.08
CA LYS A 157 1.82 16.27 6.74
C LYS A 157 2.79 15.65 5.73
N ILE A 158 2.27 15.15 4.61
CA ILE A 158 3.10 14.65 3.50
C ILE A 158 3.92 15.79 2.91
N LYS A 159 3.27 16.94 2.67
CA LYS A 159 3.96 18.13 2.15
C LYS A 159 5.07 18.61 3.07
N ALA A 160 4.79 18.74 4.36
CA ALA A 160 5.79 19.14 5.36
C ALA A 160 6.98 18.18 5.41
N LEU A 161 6.72 16.85 5.37
CA LEU A 161 7.77 15.84 5.31
C LEU A 161 8.62 15.99 4.03
N ARG A 162 8.00 16.17 2.86
CA ARG A 162 8.70 16.38 1.58
C ARG A 162 9.52 17.66 1.57
N GLU A 163 9.01 18.71 2.18
CA GLU A 163 9.76 19.96 2.39
C GLU A 163 10.99 19.76 3.25
N ALA A 164 10.92 18.88 4.24
CA ALA A 164 12.05 18.44 5.06
C ALA A 164 13.01 17.45 4.37
N GLY A 165 12.69 17.03 3.13
CA GLY A 165 13.54 16.13 2.33
C GLY A 165 13.23 14.64 2.48
N GLY A 166 12.14 14.28 3.17
CA GLY A 166 11.61 12.92 3.25
C GLY A 166 10.60 12.61 2.15
N ASP A 167 10.00 11.42 2.20
CA ASP A 167 8.96 10.99 1.28
C ASP A 167 8.10 9.88 1.90
N VAL A 168 7.03 9.52 1.19
CA VAL A 168 6.10 8.46 1.59
C VAL A 168 5.88 7.47 0.46
N MET A 169 5.63 6.21 0.81
CA MET A 169 4.89 5.27 -0.02
C MET A 169 3.50 5.06 0.57
N LEU A 170 2.59 4.52 -0.22
CA LEU A 170 1.23 4.23 0.20
C LEU A 170 1.00 2.72 0.14
N SER A 171 0.32 2.18 1.14
CA SER A 171 -0.08 0.79 1.21
C SER A 171 -1.59 0.63 0.98
N ILE A 172 -1.93 -0.30 0.08
CA ILE A 172 -3.30 -0.65 -0.27
C ILE A 172 -3.61 -2.03 0.32
N GLY A 173 -4.60 -2.12 1.18
CA GLY A 173 -5.02 -3.37 1.82
C GLY A 173 -5.03 -3.28 3.34
N GLY A 174 -4.28 -4.17 4.00
CA GLY A 174 -4.25 -4.29 5.46
C GLY A 174 -5.23 -5.33 6.01
N ALA A 175 -5.19 -5.55 7.33
CA ALA A 175 -5.97 -6.59 8.00
C ALA A 175 -7.49 -6.38 7.94
N ASN A 176 -7.93 -5.14 7.88
CA ASN A 176 -9.34 -4.77 7.95
C ASN A 176 -9.89 -4.30 6.61
N ASN A 177 -11.20 -4.55 6.41
CA ASN A 177 -11.93 -4.11 5.22
C ASN A 177 -11.55 -4.85 3.93
N ALA A 178 -12.16 -4.48 2.82
CA ALA A 178 -11.90 -5.10 1.52
C ALA A 178 -10.85 -4.29 0.75
N PRO A 179 -9.78 -4.93 0.24
CA PRO A 179 -8.88 -4.25 -0.68
C PRO A 179 -9.59 -3.91 -2.00
N LEU A 180 -9.13 -2.89 -2.68
CA LEU A 180 -9.71 -2.48 -3.97
C LEU A 180 -9.85 -3.64 -4.96
N ALA A 181 -8.88 -4.55 -4.99
CA ALA A 181 -8.90 -5.72 -5.87
C ALA A 181 -10.05 -6.70 -5.58
N ALA A 182 -10.58 -6.73 -4.36
CA ALA A 182 -11.74 -7.55 -4.01
C ALA A 182 -13.05 -6.90 -4.44
N SER A 183 -13.19 -5.59 -4.23
CA SER A 183 -14.41 -4.83 -4.49
C SER A 183 -14.55 -4.44 -5.97
N CYS A 184 -13.49 -3.95 -6.60
CA CYS A 184 -13.47 -3.64 -8.03
C CYS A 184 -13.61 -4.91 -8.86
N LYS A 185 -14.62 -4.99 -9.69
CA LYS A 185 -14.85 -6.19 -10.55
C LYS A 185 -14.21 -6.06 -11.92
N ASN A 186 -13.90 -4.84 -12.35
CA ASN A 186 -13.27 -4.54 -13.63
C ASN A 186 -11.79 -4.23 -13.44
N VAL A 187 -10.92 -4.90 -14.21
CA VAL A 187 -9.46 -4.72 -14.16
C VAL A 187 -9.04 -3.30 -14.56
N ASP A 188 -9.72 -2.71 -15.53
CA ASP A 188 -9.36 -1.38 -16.04
C ASP A 188 -9.75 -0.27 -15.04
N ASP A 189 -10.87 -0.42 -14.34
CA ASP A 189 -11.27 0.49 -13.27
C ASP A 189 -10.29 0.39 -12.09
N LEU A 190 -9.91 -0.82 -11.72
CA LEU A 190 -8.91 -1.06 -10.67
C LEU A 190 -7.55 -0.45 -11.04
N MET A 191 -7.10 -0.69 -12.28
CA MET A 191 -5.87 -0.11 -12.81
C MET A 191 -5.91 1.42 -12.78
N GLN A 192 -7.06 2.02 -13.13
CA GLN A 192 -7.23 3.46 -13.10
C GLN A 192 -7.13 4.02 -11.67
N HIS A 193 -7.71 3.35 -10.67
CA HIS A 193 -7.56 3.77 -9.29
C HIS A 193 -6.09 3.72 -8.83
N TYR A 194 -5.35 2.68 -9.18
CA TYR A 194 -3.91 2.60 -8.88
C TYR A 194 -3.14 3.73 -9.56
N TYR A 195 -3.46 4.02 -10.81
CA TYR A 195 -2.86 5.13 -11.54
C TYR A 195 -3.16 6.49 -10.87
N ASP A 196 -4.44 6.76 -10.58
CA ASP A 196 -4.89 8.01 -10.00
C ASP A 196 -4.29 8.26 -8.61
N ILE A 197 -4.21 7.23 -7.76
CA ILE A 197 -3.58 7.30 -6.44
C ILE A 197 -2.12 7.70 -6.57
N VAL A 198 -1.36 7.02 -7.40
CA VAL A 198 0.07 7.28 -7.59
C VAL A 198 0.30 8.66 -8.19
N ASP A 199 -0.44 9.02 -9.23
CA ASP A 199 -0.27 10.29 -9.94
C ASP A 199 -0.65 11.48 -9.06
N ASN A 200 -1.80 11.42 -8.37
CA ASN A 200 -2.28 12.55 -7.57
C ASN A 200 -1.57 12.71 -6.23
N LEU A 201 -1.04 11.64 -5.67
CA LEU A 201 -0.23 11.71 -4.46
C LEU A 201 1.27 11.86 -4.75
N ASN A 202 1.68 12.01 -6.01
CA ASN A 202 3.08 12.10 -6.44
C ASN A 202 3.94 10.96 -5.84
N LEU A 203 3.45 9.72 -5.87
CA LEU A 203 4.16 8.58 -5.31
C LEU A 203 5.21 8.04 -6.27
N ARG A 204 6.27 7.48 -5.70
CA ARG A 204 7.30 6.72 -6.40
C ARG A 204 7.30 5.25 -6.03
N VAL A 205 6.64 4.92 -4.93
CA VAL A 205 6.53 3.56 -4.40
C VAL A 205 5.10 3.31 -3.99
N LEU A 206 4.57 2.17 -4.38
CA LEU A 206 3.25 1.68 -3.99
C LEU A 206 3.40 0.30 -3.38
N ASP A 207 2.80 0.09 -2.23
CA ASP A 207 2.74 -1.18 -1.52
C ASP A 207 1.33 -1.77 -1.58
N PHE A 208 1.24 -3.10 -1.62
CA PHE A 208 0.01 -3.85 -1.50
C PHE A 208 0.13 -4.79 -0.33
N ASP A 209 -0.61 -4.51 0.72
CA ASP A 209 -0.66 -5.30 1.93
C ASP A 209 -1.81 -6.32 1.84
N ILE A 210 -1.44 -7.58 1.67
CA ILE A 210 -2.36 -8.66 1.31
C ILE A 210 -2.45 -9.61 2.50
N GLU A 211 -3.55 -9.54 3.23
CA GLU A 211 -3.71 -10.22 4.50
C GLU A 211 -5.03 -11.01 4.62
N GLY A 212 -5.10 -11.80 5.67
CA GLY A 212 -6.30 -12.54 6.03
C GLY A 212 -6.81 -13.43 4.90
N THR A 213 -8.10 -13.37 4.62
CA THR A 213 -8.73 -14.19 3.57
C THR A 213 -8.29 -13.80 2.16
N TRP A 214 -7.76 -12.58 1.97
CA TRP A 214 -7.36 -12.08 0.66
C TRP A 214 -6.07 -12.70 0.13
N VAL A 215 -5.28 -13.35 1.00
CA VAL A 215 -4.09 -14.11 0.58
C VAL A 215 -4.48 -15.35 -0.23
N ALA A 216 -5.68 -15.90 0.01
CA ALA A 216 -6.20 -17.09 -0.68
C ALA A 216 -7.31 -16.77 -1.70
N ASP A 217 -7.79 -15.53 -1.79
CA ASP A 217 -8.84 -15.16 -2.74
C ASP A 217 -8.29 -15.01 -4.16
N GLN A 218 -8.35 -16.11 -4.92
CA GLN A 218 -7.79 -16.20 -6.26
C GLN A 218 -8.32 -15.10 -7.20
N ALA A 219 -9.60 -14.76 -7.07
CA ALA A 219 -10.21 -13.75 -7.95
C ALA A 219 -9.62 -12.34 -7.72
N SER A 220 -9.37 -11.95 -6.48
CA SER A 220 -8.72 -10.67 -6.18
C SER A 220 -7.23 -10.70 -6.50
N ILE A 221 -6.54 -11.83 -6.29
CA ILE A 221 -5.14 -12.02 -6.65
C ILE A 221 -4.94 -11.77 -8.15
N GLU A 222 -5.69 -12.48 -8.99
CA GLU A 222 -5.60 -12.34 -10.44
C GLU A 222 -5.92 -10.93 -10.91
N ARG A 223 -6.99 -10.35 -10.38
CA ARG A 223 -7.43 -9.01 -10.75
C ARG A 223 -6.41 -7.94 -10.37
N ARG A 224 -5.86 -8.02 -9.14
CA ARG A 224 -4.79 -7.14 -8.69
C ARG A 224 -3.58 -7.23 -9.60
N ASN A 225 -3.08 -8.45 -9.83
CA ASN A 225 -1.87 -8.65 -10.62
C ASN A 225 -2.04 -8.22 -12.08
N LEU A 226 -3.20 -8.45 -12.70
CA LEU A 226 -3.51 -7.91 -14.02
C LEU A 226 -3.56 -6.37 -14.03
N ALA A 227 -4.20 -5.76 -13.04
CA ALA A 227 -4.28 -4.30 -12.93
C ALA A 227 -2.91 -3.67 -12.68
N VAL A 228 -2.10 -4.27 -11.80
CA VAL A 228 -0.73 -3.82 -11.53
C VAL A 228 0.14 -3.91 -12.78
N LYS A 229 0.07 -5.03 -13.53
CA LYS A 229 0.81 -5.14 -14.79
C LYS A 229 0.42 -4.05 -15.78
N LYS A 230 -0.88 -3.84 -15.98
CA LYS A 230 -1.37 -2.81 -16.90
C LYS A 230 -0.93 -1.41 -16.48
N VAL A 231 -0.99 -1.07 -15.20
CA VAL A 231 -0.58 0.25 -14.73
C VAL A 231 0.94 0.42 -14.80
N GLN A 232 1.73 -0.62 -14.55
CA GLN A 232 3.18 -0.57 -14.75
C GLN A 232 3.55 -0.28 -16.20
N ASP A 233 2.89 -0.95 -17.16
CA ASP A 233 3.14 -0.70 -18.57
C ASP A 233 2.80 0.73 -18.97
N LYS A 234 1.70 1.27 -18.41
CA LYS A 234 1.31 2.65 -18.63
C LYS A 234 2.35 3.61 -18.05
N TRP A 235 2.77 3.44 -16.80
CA TRP A 235 3.81 4.28 -16.19
C TRP A 235 5.11 4.25 -16.99
N LYS A 236 5.55 3.07 -17.44
CA LYS A 236 6.72 2.94 -18.30
C LYS A 236 6.58 3.68 -19.62
N SER A 237 5.40 3.62 -20.24
CA SER A 237 5.13 4.36 -21.49
C SER A 237 5.18 5.88 -21.31
N GLU A 238 4.96 6.35 -20.07
CA GLU A 238 5.04 7.76 -19.68
C GLU A 238 6.42 8.16 -19.10
N GLY A 239 7.38 7.23 -19.09
CA GLY A 239 8.71 7.46 -18.54
C GLY A 239 8.72 7.57 -17.01
N LYS A 240 7.71 7.02 -16.32
CA LYS A 240 7.61 6.97 -14.86
C LYS A 240 8.13 5.63 -14.36
N ASP A 241 9.03 5.65 -13.39
CA ASP A 241 9.53 4.48 -12.69
C ASP A 241 8.88 4.42 -11.30
N ILE A 242 7.88 3.56 -11.15
CA ILE A 242 7.12 3.37 -9.91
C ILE A 242 7.43 1.98 -9.38
N ALA A 243 8.04 1.94 -8.20
CA ALA A 243 8.39 0.70 -7.51
C ALA A 243 7.14 0.07 -6.88
N ILE A 244 6.93 -1.23 -7.10
CA ILE A 244 5.81 -1.99 -6.51
C ILE A 244 6.36 -2.96 -5.48
N TRP A 245 5.81 -2.87 -4.27
CA TRP A 245 6.05 -3.82 -3.18
C TRP A 245 4.79 -4.62 -2.86
N TYR A 246 4.97 -5.86 -2.45
CA TYR A 246 3.90 -6.68 -1.86
C TYR A 246 4.27 -7.00 -0.42
N THR A 247 3.34 -6.72 0.49
CA THR A 247 3.45 -7.07 1.91
C THR A 247 2.56 -8.26 2.21
N LEU A 248 3.13 -9.29 2.84
CA LEU A 248 2.49 -10.60 3.06
C LEU A 248 2.73 -11.09 4.49
N PRO A 249 1.76 -11.81 5.09
CA PRO A 249 1.99 -12.57 6.31
C PRO A 249 3.02 -13.68 6.06
N ILE A 250 3.82 -13.96 7.07
CA ILE A 250 4.87 -14.98 7.02
C ILE A 250 4.95 -15.77 8.33
N LEU A 251 5.37 -17.02 8.24
CA LEU A 251 5.79 -17.83 9.39
C LEU A 251 7.32 -17.84 9.51
N PRO A 252 7.90 -18.22 10.65
CA PRO A 252 9.35 -18.42 10.74
C PRO A 252 9.89 -19.43 9.71
N THR A 253 9.02 -20.31 9.19
CA THR A 253 9.32 -21.30 8.15
C THR A 253 9.15 -20.78 6.72
N GLY A 254 8.77 -19.51 6.53
CA GLY A 254 8.55 -18.87 5.23
C GLY A 254 7.08 -18.56 4.94
N LEU A 255 6.82 -18.08 3.73
CA LEU A 255 5.46 -17.85 3.22
C LEU A 255 4.69 -19.16 3.12
N THR A 256 3.39 -19.09 3.43
CA THR A 256 2.48 -20.21 3.17
C THR A 256 2.33 -20.49 1.67
N PRO A 257 1.77 -21.64 1.27
CA PRO A 257 1.48 -21.91 -0.15
C PRO A 257 0.63 -20.82 -0.80
N GLU A 258 -0.34 -20.24 -0.06
CA GLU A 258 -1.19 -19.15 -0.53
C GLU A 258 -0.38 -17.87 -0.76
N GLY A 259 0.51 -17.52 0.17
CA GLY A 259 1.43 -16.38 0.02
C GLY A 259 2.36 -16.55 -1.18
N MET A 260 2.90 -17.76 -1.38
CA MET A 260 3.70 -18.09 -2.56
C MET A 260 2.88 -18.04 -3.87
N ASN A 261 1.59 -18.41 -3.82
CA ASN A 261 0.70 -18.31 -4.97
C ASN A 261 0.50 -16.86 -5.41
N VAL A 262 0.36 -15.91 -4.47
CA VAL A 262 0.28 -14.46 -4.79
C VAL A 262 1.46 -14.02 -5.63
N LEU A 263 2.68 -14.41 -5.24
CA LEU A 263 3.92 -14.04 -5.94
C LEU A 263 4.09 -14.78 -7.27
N SER A 264 3.74 -16.05 -7.31
CA SER A 264 3.81 -16.88 -8.53
C SER A 264 2.85 -16.37 -9.60
N ASP A 265 1.64 -15.99 -9.22
CA ASP A 265 0.65 -15.39 -10.10
C ASP A 265 1.11 -14.00 -10.61
N ALA A 266 1.68 -13.18 -9.73
CA ALA A 266 2.26 -11.88 -10.13
C ALA A 266 3.37 -12.07 -11.18
N LYS A 267 4.30 -12.99 -10.94
CA LYS A 267 5.36 -13.33 -11.90
C LYS A 267 4.80 -13.84 -13.21
N ALA A 268 3.83 -14.76 -13.18
CA ALA A 268 3.21 -15.31 -14.38
C ALA A 268 2.53 -14.25 -15.25
N LYS A 269 1.97 -13.21 -14.64
CA LYS A 269 1.36 -12.06 -15.31
C LYS A 269 2.36 -10.98 -15.72
N GLY A 270 3.65 -11.17 -15.42
CA GLY A 270 4.71 -10.25 -15.78
C GLY A 270 4.77 -8.99 -14.90
N VAL A 271 4.21 -9.04 -13.69
CA VAL A 271 4.39 -7.98 -12.70
C VAL A 271 5.85 -7.92 -12.27
N GLU A 272 6.43 -6.74 -12.33
CA GLU A 272 7.79 -6.49 -11.86
C GLU A 272 7.72 -5.94 -10.43
N LEU A 273 8.00 -6.81 -9.46
CA LEU A 273 8.08 -6.40 -8.07
C LEU A 273 9.47 -5.81 -7.77
N ALA A 274 9.47 -4.63 -7.15
CA ALA A 274 10.66 -4.06 -6.54
C ALA A 274 11.03 -4.84 -5.28
N GLY A 275 10.02 -5.35 -4.56
CA GLY A 275 10.28 -6.19 -3.42
C GLY A 275 9.04 -6.86 -2.81
N VAL A 276 9.33 -7.73 -1.85
CA VAL A 276 8.39 -8.45 -1.01
C VAL A 276 8.74 -8.14 0.44
N ASN A 277 7.87 -7.39 1.10
CA ASN A 277 7.94 -7.13 2.53
C ASN A 277 7.15 -8.21 3.26
N VAL A 278 7.59 -8.61 4.44
CA VAL A 278 6.88 -9.62 5.22
C VAL A 278 6.60 -9.15 6.65
N MET A 279 5.42 -9.49 7.12
CA MET A 279 4.95 -9.18 8.48
C MET A 279 5.53 -10.18 9.47
N THR A 280 6.66 -9.83 10.07
CA THR A 280 7.38 -10.65 11.06
C THR A 280 6.82 -10.44 12.47
N MET A 281 5.54 -10.78 12.64
CA MET A 281 4.72 -10.55 13.83
C MET A 281 3.60 -11.60 13.94
N ASP A 282 2.96 -11.69 15.09
CA ASP A 282 1.70 -12.44 15.33
C ASP A 282 1.76 -13.91 14.89
N TYR A 283 2.86 -14.59 15.17
CA TYR A 283 3.08 -15.95 14.69
C TYR A 283 2.20 -17.02 15.38
N GLY A 284 1.76 -16.76 16.61
CA GLY A 284 1.09 -17.73 17.48
C GLY A 284 2.07 -18.57 18.31
N ASN A 285 1.65 -18.90 19.53
CA ASN A 285 2.46 -19.60 20.53
C ASN A 285 3.02 -20.96 20.10
N ALA A 286 2.32 -21.65 19.23
CA ALA A 286 2.74 -22.94 18.70
C ALA A 286 3.90 -22.83 17.69
N ILE A 287 4.07 -21.66 17.11
CA ILE A 287 5.03 -21.39 16.01
C ILE A 287 6.26 -20.65 16.55
N CYS A 288 6.03 -19.58 17.30
CA CYS A 288 7.06 -18.80 17.96
C CYS A 288 6.67 -18.62 19.42
N GLN A 289 7.45 -19.19 20.32
CA GLN A 289 7.12 -19.21 21.75
C GLN A 289 6.84 -17.79 22.25
N SER A 290 5.67 -17.57 22.84
CA SER A 290 5.25 -16.22 23.27
C SER A 290 5.87 -15.79 24.60
N ALA A 291 6.16 -16.70 25.53
CA ALA A 291 6.78 -16.35 26.79
C ALA A 291 8.20 -15.83 26.58
N ASN A 292 8.30 -14.54 26.32
CA ASN A 292 9.52 -13.81 25.96
C ASN A 292 9.82 -12.74 27.01
N THR A 293 11.10 -12.55 27.30
CA THR A 293 11.59 -11.42 28.12
C THR A 293 12.70 -10.69 27.36
N GLU A 294 12.94 -9.45 27.72
CA GLU A 294 14.03 -8.66 27.14
C GLU A 294 15.36 -9.44 27.20
N GLY A 295 16.06 -9.52 26.07
CA GLY A 295 17.35 -10.22 25.93
C GLY A 295 17.27 -11.68 25.51
N GLN A 296 16.12 -12.35 25.58
CA GLN A 296 15.97 -13.71 25.05
C GLN A 296 15.93 -13.76 23.51
N ASN A 297 15.48 -12.67 22.89
CA ASN A 297 15.42 -12.49 21.43
C ASN A 297 14.59 -13.57 20.73
N ILE A 298 13.51 -14.05 21.32
CA ILE A 298 12.68 -15.10 20.74
C ILE A 298 12.03 -14.61 19.46
N HIS A 299 11.37 -13.45 19.50
CA HIS A 299 10.68 -12.89 18.31
C HIS A 299 11.66 -12.37 17.27
N GLY A 300 12.81 -11.84 17.67
CA GLY A 300 13.89 -11.51 16.75
C GLY A 300 14.44 -12.72 16.00
N LYS A 301 14.59 -13.87 16.68
CA LYS A 301 15.00 -15.12 16.04
C LYS A 301 13.93 -15.67 15.09
N CYS A 302 12.65 -15.61 15.48
CA CYS A 302 11.56 -15.98 14.58
C CYS A 302 11.54 -15.10 13.33
N ALA A 303 11.74 -13.80 13.47
CA ALA A 303 11.79 -12.86 12.36
C ALA A 303 12.99 -13.15 11.42
N THR A 304 14.19 -13.33 11.97
CA THR A 304 15.37 -13.64 11.14
C THR A 304 15.28 -14.99 10.47
N SER A 305 14.60 -16.00 11.10
CA SER A 305 14.29 -17.27 10.47
C SER A 305 13.31 -17.10 9.30
N ALA A 306 12.25 -16.29 9.49
CA ALA A 306 11.29 -15.97 8.44
C ALA A 306 11.98 -15.32 7.22
N ILE A 307 12.87 -14.35 7.46
CA ILE A 307 13.66 -13.68 6.41
C ILE A 307 14.55 -14.69 5.67
N ALA A 308 15.22 -15.60 6.37
CA ALA A 308 16.06 -16.62 5.75
C ALA A 308 15.27 -17.59 4.86
N ASN A 309 14.08 -18.01 5.31
CA ASN A 309 13.20 -18.86 4.52
C ASN A 309 12.55 -18.11 3.34
N LEU A 310 12.20 -16.83 3.51
CA LEU A 310 11.76 -15.98 2.40
C LEU A 310 12.83 -15.89 1.30
N HIS A 311 14.10 -15.70 1.68
CA HIS A 311 15.21 -15.69 0.71
C HIS A 311 15.22 -16.97 -0.12
N ALA A 312 15.15 -18.14 0.51
CA ALA A 312 15.15 -19.42 -0.20
C ALA A 312 13.95 -19.57 -1.15
N GLN A 313 12.78 -19.13 -0.72
CA GLN A 313 11.55 -19.16 -1.52
C GLN A 313 11.64 -18.21 -2.72
N LEU A 314 12.10 -16.97 -2.52
CA LEU A 314 12.27 -16.00 -3.59
C LEU A 314 13.38 -16.44 -4.57
N LYS A 315 14.46 -17.04 -4.08
CA LYS A 315 15.50 -17.62 -4.92
C LYS A 315 14.96 -18.75 -5.81
N GLY A 316 14.09 -19.60 -5.27
CA GLY A 316 13.39 -20.62 -6.03
C GLY A 316 12.45 -20.01 -7.10
N LEU A 317 11.74 -18.94 -6.76
CA LEU A 317 10.84 -18.25 -7.68
C LEU A 317 11.58 -17.46 -8.75
N TYR A 318 12.65 -16.73 -8.39
CA TYR A 318 13.43 -15.85 -9.28
C TYR A 318 14.86 -16.39 -9.49
N GLY A 319 14.97 -17.64 -9.93
CA GLY A 319 16.22 -18.38 -10.02
C GLY A 319 17.35 -17.76 -10.86
N ASN A 320 17.01 -16.76 -11.70
CA ASN A 320 17.97 -15.99 -12.48
C ASN A 320 18.62 -14.82 -11.73
N LYS A 321 18.12 -14.48 -10.53
CA LYS A 321 18.67 -13.40 -9.70
C LYS A 321 19.77 -13.93 -8.78
N SER A 322 20.79 -13.13 -8.52
CA SER A 322 21.82 -13.39 -7.51
C SER A 322 21.22 -13.31 -6.08
N ASP A 323 21.93 -13.85 -5.10
CA ASP A 323 21.49 -13.77 -3.70
C ASP A 323 21.40 -12.31 -3.22
N ALA A 324 22.33 -11.46 -3.64
CA ALA A 324 22.29 -10.03 -3.33
C ALA A 324 21.09 -9.31 -3.95
N GLU A 325 20.66 -9.68 -5.16
CA GLU A 325 19.45 -9.14 -5.78
C GLU A 325 18.19 -9.63 -5.08
N ILE A 326 18.18 -10.89 -4.61
CA ILE A 326 17.08 -11.42 -3.80
C ILE A 326 17.00 -10.69 -2.46
N ASP A 327 18.12 -10.56 -1.74
CA ASP A 327 18.17 -9.83 -0.46
C ASP A 327 17.69 -8.39 -0.62
N ALA A 328 18.09 -7.69 -1.68
CA ALA A 328 17.63 -6.34 -1.98
C ALA A 328 16.13 -6.24 -2.33
N MET A 329 15.50 -7.35 -2.72
CA MET A 329 14.06 -7.44 -2.91
C MET A 329 13.28 -7.81 -1.63
N MET A 330 13.93 -8.04 -0.52
CA MET A 330 13.25 -8.44 0.71
C MET A 330 13.05 -7.25 1.65
N GLY A 331 11.92 -7.26 2.36
CA GLY A 331 11.62 -6.37 3.45
C GLY A 331 11.09 -7.13 4.65
N THR A 332 11.17 -6.51 5.82
CA THR A 332 10.64 -7.05 7.08
C THR A 332 9.95 -5.98 7.90
N THR A 333 8.81 -6.31 8.48
CA THR A 333 8.01 -5.40 9.31
C THR A 333 7.56 -6.12 10.59
N PRO A 334 8.29 -6.01 11.70
CA PRO A 334 7.82 -6.47 12.99
C PRO A 334 6.77 -5.52 13.59
N MET A 335 5.92 -6.05 14.48
CA MET A 335 5.05 -5.27 15.36
C MET A 335 5.79 -4.95 16.65
N VAL A 336 5.96 -3.68 16.97
CA VAL A 336 6.77 -3.25 18.13
C VAL A 336 5.99 -3.39 19.43
N GLY A 337 6.67 -3.91 20.47
CA GLY A 337 6.10 -4.15 21.78
C GLY A 337 5.14 -5.33 21.82
N VAL A 338 4.04 -5.19 22.55
CA VAL A 338 3.01 -6.22 22.70
C VAL A 338 2.28 -6.41 21.37
N ASN A 339 2.27 -7.64 20.85
CA ASN A 339 1.63 -7.99 19.60
C ASN A 339 0.15 -8.34 19.81
N ASP A 340 -0.61 -8.51 18.72
CA ASP A 340 -2.04 -8.85 18.77
C ASP A 340 -2.26 -10.28 19.28
N VAL A 341 -1.33 -11.19 19.02
CA VAL A 341 -1.33 -12.51 19.62
C VAL A 341 -0.90 -12.44 21.08
N GLN A 342 -1.79 -12.90 21.96
CA GLN A 342 -1.59 -12.84 23.40
C GLN A 342 -0.25 -13.47 23.84
N GLY A 343 0.54 -12.69 24.54
CA GLY A 343 1.83 -13.11 25.11
C GLY A 343 3.02 -12.87 24.18
N GLU A 344 2.82 -12.53 22.93
CA GLU A 344 3.91 -12.13 22.03
C GLU A 344 4.33 -10.71 22.33
N VAL A 345 5.63 -10.49 22.53
CA VAL A 345 6.22 -9.18 22.79
C VAL A 345 7.52 -9.03 22.03
N PHE A 346 7.59 -8.02 21.19
CA PHE A 346 8.79 -7.66 20.45
C PHE A 346 9.55 -6.56 21.22
N TYR A 347 10.68 -6.92 21.80
CA TYR A 347 11.50 -6.03 22.62
C TYR A 347 12.56 -5.27 21.79
N LEU A 348 13.23 -4.30 22.42
CA LEU A 348 14.36 -3.59 21.81
C LEU A 348 15.52 -4.53 21.47
N SER A 349 15.71 -5.61 22.22
CA SER A 349 16.74 -6.62 21.92
C SER A 349 16.39 -7.42 20.63
N ASP A 350 15.10 -7.69 20.41
CA ASP A 350 14.63 -8.30 19.16
C ASP A 350 14.87 -7.35 17.98
N ALA A 351 14.55 -6.06 18.14
CA ALA A 351 14.79 -5.05 17.13
C ALA A 351 16.27 -4.94 16.73
N ARG A 352 17.19 -4.97 17.70
CA ARG A 352 18.62 -4.98 17.42
C ARG A 352 19.06 -6.20 16.62
N LEU A 353 18.53 -7.38 16.93
CA LEU A 353 18.83 -8.61 16.19
C LEU A 353 18.31 -8.53 14.75
N VAL A 354 17.07 -8.09 14.54
CA VAL A 354 16.48 -7.92 13.21
C VAL A 354 17.27 -6.87 12.42
N MET A 355 17.64 -5.75 13.02
CA MET A 355 18.44 -4.72 12.37
C MET A 355 19.81 -5.25 11.92
N GLN A 356 20.49 -6.03 12.75
CA GLN A 356 21.78 -6.65 12.40
C GLN A 356 21.65 -7.61 11.20
N ASP A 357 20.61 -8.45 11.18
CA ASP A 357 20.37 -9.36 10.07
C ASP A 357 20.01 -8.60 8.77
N ALA A 358 19.14 -7.58 8.89
CA ALA A 358 18.75 -6.73 7.76
C ALA A 358 19.95 -6.01 7.14
N GLN A 359 20.86 -5.47 7.96
CA GLN A 359 22.10 -4.84 7.49
C GLN A 359 23.06 -5.83 6.86
N LYS A 360 23.25 -6.99 7.48
CA LYS A 360 24.14 -8.05 6.97
C LYS A 360 23.69 -8.54 5.58
N ARG A 361 22.40 -8.68 5.37
CA ARG A 361 21.81 -9.11 4.09
C ARG A 361 21.71 -7.98 3.09
N ASN A 362 21.75 -6.72 3.51
CA ASN A 362 21.37 -5.56 2.71
C ASN A 362 19.93 -5.65 2.18
N LEU A 363 18.97 -5.89 3.08
CA LEU A 363 17.56 -5.90 2.70
C LEU A 363 17.16 -4.59 2.01
N GLY A 364 16.14 -4.64 1.14
CA GLY A 364 15.63 -3.43 0.49
C GLY A 364 14.83 -2.54 1.44
N MET A 365 14.12 -3.14 2.41
CA MET A 365 13.25 -2.37 3.31
C MET A 365 13.22 -2.96 4.72
N VAL A 366 13.11 -2.08 5.70
CA VAL A 366 12.69 -2.40 7.07
C VAL A 366 11.53 -1.47 7.43
N GLY A 367 10.43 -2.04 7.90
CA GLY A 367 9.31 -1.32 8.48
C GLY A 367 9.12 -1.67 9.94
N ILE A 368 8.13 -1.05 10.56
CA ILE A 368 7.52 -1.49 11.82
C ILE A 368 6.01 -1.22 11.76
N TRP A 369 5.23 -2.05 12.37
CA TRP A 369 3.86 -1.76 12.74
C TRP A 369 3.84 -1.31 14.21
N SER A 370 3.65 -0.05 14.50
CA SER A 370 3.63 1.13 13.64
C SER A 370 4.36 2.30 14.34
N ILE A 371 4.58 3.38 13.63
CA ILE A 371 5.24 4.56 14.24
C ILE A 371 4.39 5.17 15.35
N ALA A 372 3.06 5.09 15.29
CA ALA A 372 2.18 5.53 16.36
C ALA A 372 2.34 4.66 17.62
N ARG A 373 2.66 3.39 17.46
CA ARG A 373 2.92 2.45 18.55
C ARG A 373 4.30 2.63 19.18
N ASP A 374 5.24 3.30 18.55
CA ASP A 374 6.59 3.52 19.11
C ASP A 374 6.58 4.57 20.22
N LEU A 375 5.60 4.42 21.12
CA LEU A 375 5.36 5.21 22.33
C LEU A 375 5.15 4.30 23.53
N PRO A 376 5.77 4.61 24.72
CA PRO A 376 5.61 3.81 25.91
C PRO A 376 4.20 3.90 26.49
N GLY A 377 3.77 2.82 27.15
CA GLY A 377 2.49 2.75 27.83
C GLY A 377 1.43 1.97 27.07
N GLY A 378 0.17 2.19 27.44
CA GLY A 378 -0.93 1.36 27.01
C GLY A 378 -1.03 0.08 27.84
N THR A 379 -2.23 -0.45 28.01
CA THR A 379 -2.48 -1.68 28.80
C THR A 379 -2.89 -2.85 27.93
N ASN A 380 -3.15 -2.60 26.65
CA ASN A 380 -3.62 -3.59 25.68
C ASN A 380 -3.18 -3.20 24.27
N LEU A 381 -3.70 -3.91 23.28
CA LEU A 381 -3.55 -3.69 21.85
C LEU A 381 -4.03 -2.28 21.43
N SER A 382 -3.25 -1.29 21.76
CA SER A 382 -3.53 0.10 21.40
C SER A 382 -2.91 0.41 20.05
N PRO A 383 -3.59 1.08 19.14
CA PRO A 383 -2.99 1.55 17.90
C PRO A 383 -1.91 2.63 18.13
N GLU A 384 -1.85 3.22 19.33
CA GLU A 384 -0.99 4.37 19.63
C GLU A 384 0.13 4.10 20.65
N PHE A 385 0.23 2.86 21.19
CA PHE A 385 1.24 2.53 22.23
C PHE A 385 1.74 1.10 22.04
N HIS A 386 3.00 0.85 22.47
CA HIS A 386 3.61 -0.48 22.32
C HIS A 386 3.41 -1.42 23.53
N GLY A 387 2.71 -1.00 24.58
CA GLY A 387 2.43 -1.83 25.75
C GLY A 387 3.58 -2.05 26.72
N LEU A 388 4.78 -1.55 26.44
CA LEU A 388 5.95 -1.60 27.32
C LEU A 388 6.06 -0.34 28.18
N THR A 389 6.78 -0.43 29.31
CA THR A 389 7.07 0.73 30.15
C THR A 389 8.07 1.66 29.47
N LYS A 390 8.18 2.90 29.96
CA LYS A 390 9.15 3.88 29.47
C LYS A 390 10.60 3.41 29.70
N GLU A 391 10.83 2.65 30.75
CA GLU A 391 12.16 2.11 31.09
C GLU A 391 12.55 0.95 30.16
N GLN A 392 11.58 0.16 29.72
CA GLN A 392 11.79 -0.93 28.76
C GLN A 392 11.98 -0.41 27.34
N ALA A 393 11.16 0.54 26.91
CA ALA A 393 11.26 1.17 25.60
C ALA A 393 10.76 2.62 25.67
N PRO A 394 11.64 3.62 25.73
CA PRO A 394 11.26 5.02 25.65
C PRO A 394 10.69 5.39 24.28
N LYS A 395 10.07 6.56 24.22
CA LYS A 395 9.47 7.11 23.00
C LYS A 395 10.43 7.03 21.81
N TYR A 396 9.98 6.42 20.71
CA TYR A 396 10.70 6.22 19.44
C TYR A 396 11.97 5.38 19.53
N ALA A 397 12.13 4.57 20.59
CA ALA A 397 13.32 3.74 20.76
C ALA A 397 13.49 2.65 19.69
N PHE A 398 12.39 2.10 19.15
CA PHE A 398 12.45 1.17 18.05
C PHE A 398 12.87 1.89 16.75
N SER A 399 12.32 3.06 16.50
CA SER A 399 12.72 3.88 15.35
C SER A 399 14.18 4.31 15.41
N GLU A 400 14.72 4.62 16.58
CA GLU A 400 16.14 4.95 16.75
C GLU A 400 17.06 3.78 16.42
N ILE A 401 16.61 2.52 16.64
CA ILE A 401 17.34 1.33 16.24
C ILE A 401 17.32 1.17 14.71
N PHE A 402 16.15 1.38 14.08
CA PHE A 402 15.98 1.08 12.66
C PHE A 402 16.31 2.25 11.71
N ALA A 403 16.22 3.51 12.15
CA ALA A 403 16.49 4.67 11.29
C ALA A 403 17.87 4.66 10.59
N PRO A 404 18.96 4.17 11.22
CA PRO A 404 20.26 4.05 10.56
C PRO A 404 20.31 3.04 9.41
N PHE A 405 19.25 2.25 9.20
CA PHE A 405 19.13 1.34 8.05
C PHE A 405 19.03 2.10 6.73
N THR A 406 18.36 3.25 6.72
CA THR A 406 18.29 4.09 5.53
C THR A 406 19.68 4.64 5.20
N LYS A 407 20.27 4.14 4.14
CA LYS A 407 21.54 4.65 3.60
C LYS A 407 21.21 5.69 2.52
N GLN A 408 21.69 6.88 2.71
CA GLN A 408 21.57 7.99 1.74
C GLN A 408 22.51 7.78 0.54
#